data_e0982155124b3ba7bed2ba11d8a4c835
#
_entry.id   e0982155124b3ba7bed2ba11d8a4c835
#
_cell.length_a   1.000
_cell.length_b   1.000
_cell.length_c   1.000
_cell.angle_alpha   90.00
_cell.angle_beta   90.00
_cell.angle_gamma   90.00
#
_symmetry.space_group_name_H-M   'P 1'
#
loop_
_entity.id
_entity.type
_entity.pdbx_description
1 polymer ?
#
loop_
_entity_poly.entity_id
_entity_poly.type
_entity_poly.pdbx_seq_one_letter_code
_entity_poly.pdbx_strand_id
1 'polypeptide(L)'
;LVVLEPFLDDGGQVVGVGQRQLCEENPNITLTGTAGSCGWVEKTDKDSTPNVGLIWADDAYLTQMMAPVREKLEGTYPTAFNEIMVTKKALKECGYETLKVGDTFSMSYGTYDGIQTGNFKISGIWDGYGPKKIFYVSKEFYDKSGWKLSQAASGRYFIDFKQKFMTTKEQNAFIESMNLGKQQNVFFIAGLGNSFSLLVGLIGLVVVTCLCAYLLIYNILHLSVSGKVRYYGLLQTVGTTQKQIKQMLQKQMLIIVFIGIIVGCLLGVFVSFSLIPIVVKSLGIKKNYVDSIMVCFHPTVLLATILLVGFTIFSASRKPVKMATAVSPIEALGYRSASKLKKTKRAGKSKVINR
;
A
#
# COMPACT_ATOMS: atom_id res chain seq x y z
N LEU A 1 2.78 12.04 -6.88
CA LEU A 1 3.75 13.04 -6.44
C LEU A 1 5.09 12.77 -7.12
N VAL A 2 5.69 13.78 -7.71
CA VAL A 2 7.01 13.72 -8.34
C VAL A 2 7.94 14.67 -7.61
N VAL A 3 9.16 14.24 -7.37
CA VAL A 3 10.19 15.05 -6.71
C VAL A 3 11.28 15.36 -7.71
N LEU A 4 11.55 16.63 -7.93
CA LEU A 4 12.69 17.15 -8.69
C LEU A 4 13.75 17.63 -7.70
N GLU A 5 14.97 17.10 -7.82
CA GLU A 5 16.12 17.61 -7.08
C GLU A 5 16.90 18.58 -7.99
N PRO A 6 17.01 19.87 -7.63
CA PRO A 6 17.79 20.82 -8.39
C PRO A 6 19.28 20.61 -8.14
N PHE A 7 20.06 20.69 -9.22
CA PHE A 7 21.53 20.75 -9.19
C PHE A 7 22.02 21.97 -9.98
N LEU A 8 23.18 22.48 -9.62
CA LEU A 8 23.89 23.46 -10.45
C LEU A 8 24.45 22.74 -11.69
N ASP A 9 24.34 23.34 -12.85
CA ASP A 9 25.13 22.94 -14.00
C ASP A 9 26.60 23.39 -13.85
N ASP A 10 27.50 22.84 -14.66
CA ASP A 10 28.92 23.17 -14.63
C ASP A 10 29.20 24.67 -14.98
N GLY A 11 28.20 25.43 -15.39
CA GLY A 11 28.25 26.84 -15.70
C GLY A 11 27.73 27.80 -14.61
N GLY A 12 27.33 27.27 -13.44
CA GLY A 12 26.84 28.06 -12.31
C GLY A 12 25.42 28.61 -12.48
N GLN A 13 24.69 28.23 -13.52
CA GLN A 13 23.30 28.61 -13.69
C GLN A 13 22.36 27.78 -12.81
N VAL A 14 21.41 28.47 -12.19
CA VAL A 14 20.37 27.83 -11.39
C VAL A 14 19.38 27.15 -12.32
N VAL A 15 19.56 25.84 -12.56
CA VAL A 15 18.61 25.03 -13.32
C VAL A 15 17.41 24.74 -12.42
N GLY A 16 16.47 25.62 -12.40
CA GLY A 16 15.28 25.45 -11.55
C GLY A 16 14.18 26.44 -11.88
N VAL A 17 14.54 27.65 -12.29
CA VAL A 17 13.56 28.73 -12.59
C VAL A 17 12.77 28.38 -13.86
N GLY A 18 13.46 28.01 -14.94
CA GLY A 18 12.79 27.60 -16.19
C GLY A 18 11.95 26.33 -16.07
N GLN A 19 12.42 25.35 -15.31
CA GLN A 19 11.69 24.11 -15.07
C GLN A 19 10.47 24.32 -14.17
N ARG A 20 10.58 25.22 -13.18
CA ARG A 20 9.45 25.63 -12.35
C ARG A 20 8.37 26.28 -13.20
N GLN A 21 8.73 27.18 -14.08
CA GLN A 21 7.81 27.84 -15.00
C GLN A 21 7.14 26.84 -15.94
N LEU A 22 7.89 25.88 -16.51
CA LEU A 22 7.34 24.78 -17.32
C LEU A 22 6.33 23.92 -16.55
N CYS A 23 6.56 23.69 -15.25
CA CYS A 23 5.60 22.98 -14.41
C CYS A 23 4.35 23.80 -14.11
N GLU A 24 4.49 25.08 -13.84
CA GLU A 24 3.37 26.00 -13.55
C GLU A 24 2.48 26.22 -14.79
N GLU A 25 3.07 26.23 -15.98
CA GLU A 25 2.34 26.36 -17.24
C GLU A 25 1.73 25.04 -17.75
N ASN A 26 2.08 23.90 -17.17
CA ASN A 26 1.61 22.60 -17.63
C ASN A 26 0.18 22.30 -17.14
N PRO A 27 -0.81 22.18 -18.05
CA PRO A 27 -2.22 21.98 -17.67
C PRO A 27 -2.52 20.65 -16.96
N ASN A 28 -1.58 19.70 -17.01
CA ASN A 28 -1.70 18.39 -16.37
C ASN A 28 -1.20 18.40 -14.91
N ILE A 29 -0.58 19.48 -14.46
CA ILE A 29 -0.11 19.66 -13.10
C ILE A 29 -1.19 20.38 -12.29
N THR A 30 -1.49 19.84 -11.11
CA THR A 30 -2.53 20.39 -10.23
C THR A 30 -1.92 21.27 -9.15
N LEU A 31 -0.76 20.88 -8.65
CA LEU A 31 -0.15 21.53 -7.51
C LEU A 31 1.37 21.39 -7.60
N THR A 32 2.06 22.46 -7.22
CA THR A 32 3.51 22.48 -7.07
C THR A 32 3.87 22.93 -5.66
N GLY A 33 4.93 22.39 -5.10
CA GLY A 33 5.40 22.75 -3.77
C GLY A 33 6.92 22.69 -3.70
N THR A 34 7.49 23.44 -2.78
CA THR A 34 8.94 23.52 -2.59
C THR A 34 9.31 23.23 -1.15
N ALA A 35 10.39 22.48 -0.96
CA ALA A 35 11.01 22.31 0.34
C ALA A 35 12.53 22.48 0.23
N GLY A 36 13.14 23.05 1.27
CA GLY A 36 14.57 23.23 1.36
C GLY A 36 15.12 22.68 2.67
N SER A 37 16.19 21.88 2.61
CA SER A 37 16.94 21.48 3.78
C SER A 37 17.75 22.67 4.29
N CYS A 38 17.65 22.95 5.59
CA CYS A 38 18.31 24.08 6.25
C CYS A 38 19.47 23.62 7.15
N GLY A 39 19.66 22.29 7.27
CA GLY A 39 20.66 21.70 8.15
C GLY A 39 20.09 20.58 9.02
N TRP A 40 20.70 20.36 10.14
CA TRP A 40 20.32 19.30 11.09
C TRP A 40 20.59 19.73 12.54
N VAL A 41 19.93 19.06 13.46
CA VAL A 41 20.15 19.24 14.90
C VAL A 41 21.43 18.50 15.29
N GLU A 42 22.43 19.24 15.81
CA GLU A 42 23.71 18.66 16.23
C GLU A 42 23.64 18.16 17.69
N LYS A 43 23.15 18.99 18.58
CA LYS A 43 23.09 18.71 19.99
C LYS A 43 21.94 19.43 20.65
N THR A 44 21.36 18.86 21.69
CA THR A 44 20.36 19.51 22.54
C THR A 44 20.93 19.76 23.95
N ASP A 45 20.26 20.55 24.76
CA ASP A 45 20.57 20.80 26.18
C ASP A 45 20.47 19.53 27.03
N LYS A 46 19.90 18.43 26.50
CA LYS A 46 19.85 17.09 27.13
C LYS A 46 21.04 16.21 26.72
N ASP A 47 22.11 16.79 26.21
CA ASP A 47 23.30 16.07 25.70
C ASP A 47 22.99 14.98 24.64
N SER A 48 21.83 15.07 24.00
CA SER A 48 21.45 14.20 22.91
C SER A 48 22.04 14.72 21.59
N THR A 49 22.54 13.78 20.77
CA THR A 49 22.97 14.04 19.36
C THR A 49 21.94 13.40 18.41
N PRO A 50 20.81 14.06 18.20
CA PRO A 50 19.70 13.46 17.48
C PRO A 50 19.93 13.48 15.97
N ASN A 51 19.43 12.48 15.25
CA ASN A 51 19.39 12.49 13.80
C ASN A 51 18.09 13.15 13.32
N VAL A 52 18.00 14.46 13.45
CA VAL A 52 16.81 15.28 13.10
C VAL A 52 17.22 16.36 12.12
N GLY A 53 16.60 16.34 10.93
CA GLY A 53 16.83 17.36 9.89
C GLY A 53 15.97 18.60 10.12
N LEU A 54 16.49 19.76 9.69
CA LEU A 54 15.76 21.02 9.64
C LEU A 54 15.34 21.28 8.19
N ILE A 55 14.05 21.47 7.97
CA ILE A 55 13.47 21.63 6.63
C ILE A 55 12.50 22.79 6.64
N TRP A 56 12.69 23.70 5.71
CA TRP A 56 11.66 24.67 5.34
C TRP A 56 10.83 24.10 4.17
N ALA A 57 9.54 24.41 4.18
CA ALA A 57 8.68 24.12 3.03
C ALA A 57 7.66 25.25 2.84
N ASP A 58 7.20 25.42 1.59
CA ASP A 58 6.20 26.43 1.27
C ASP A 58 4.80 26.03 1.71
N ASP A 59 3.88 27.00 1.68
CA ASP A 59 2.49 26.80 2.12
C ASP A 59 1.77 25.74 1.28
N ALA A 60 2.04 25.67 -0.02
CA ALA A 60 1.43 24.67 -0.90
C ALA A 60 1.82 23.23 -0.49
N TYR A 61 3.10 23.03 -0.19
CA TYR A 61 3.57 21.75 0.32
C TYR A 61 2.98 21.43 1.70
N LEU A 62 3.06 22.36 2.65
CA LEU A 62 2.62 22.13 4.02
C LEU A 62 1.11 21.96 4.15
N THR A 63 0.30 22.76 3.45
CA THR A 63 -1.16 22.81 3.65
C THR A 63 -1.92 21.87 2.72
N GLN A 64 -1.40 21.64 1.50
CA GLN A 64 -2.12 20.87 0.48
C GLN A 64 -1.46 19.51 0.20
N MET A 65 -0.15 19.46 -0.09
CA MET A 65 0.52 18.20 -0.40
C MET A 65 0.68 17.29 0.81
N MET A 66 0.96 17.86 1.99
CA MET A 66 1.09 17.11 3.24
C MET A 66 -0.27 16.79 3.91
N ALA A 67 -1.35 17.45 3.51
CA ALA A 67 -2.67 17.23 4.11
C ALA A 67 -3.12 15.76 4.10
N PRO A 68 -2.98 15.00 3.01
CA PRO A 68 -3.40 13.59 2.97
C PRO A 68 -2.59 12.66 3.87
N VAL A 69 -1.35 13.02 4.20
CA VAL A 69 -0.44 12.19 5.02
C VAL A 69 -0.38 12.63 6.47
N ARG A 70 -0.93 13.80 6.78
CA ARG A 70 -0.98 14.35 8.13
C ARG A 70 -2.31 14.00 8.79
N GLU A 71 -2.26 13.16 9.80
CA GLU A 71 -3.46 12.74 10.56
C GLU A 71 -3.84 13.74 11.63
N LYS A 72 -2.85 14.38 12.25
CA LYS A 72 -3.06 15.29 13.38
C LYS A 72 -2.10 16.46 13.31
N LEU A 73 -2.62 17.66 13.57
CA LEU A 73 -1.84 18.88 13.78
C LEU A 73 -2.38 19.61 15.01
N GLU A 74 -1.52 19.85 15.97
CA GLU A 74 -1.77 20.71 17.14
C GLU A 74 -0.92 21.98 16.98
N GLY A 75 -1.50 23.16 17.09
CA GLY A 75 -0.80 24.43 16.89
C GLY A 75 -0.80 24.91 15.43
N THR A 76 0.23 25.67 15.07
CA THR A 76 0.35 26.35 13.77
C THR A 76 1.69 26.07 13.10
N TYR A 77 1.79 26.42 11.81
CA TYR A 77 3.06 26.41 11.09
C TYR A 77 4.00 27.51 11.62
N PRO A 78 5.32 27.27 11.60
CA PRO A 78 6.30 28.26 12.07
C PRO A 78 6.34 29.45 11.11
N THR A 79 6.24 30.64 11.69
CA THR A 79 6.31 31.93 10.95
C THR A 79 7.54 32.74 11.33
N ALA A 80 7.90 32.78 12.62
CA ALA A 80 9.06 33.50 13.11
C ALA A 80 10.34 32.64 13.05
N PHE A 81 11.50 33.30 13.06
CA PHE A 81 12.82 32.65 12.99
C PHE A 81 13.01 31.54 14.02
N ASN A 82 12.56 31.77 15.24
CA ASN A 82 12.73 30.87 16.38
C ASN A 82 11.54 29.91 16.61
N GLU A 83 10.63 29.79 15.64
CA GLU A 83 9.50 28.87 15.71
C GLU A 83 9.79 27.61 14.90
N ILE A 84 9.39 26.47 15.44
CA ILE A 84 9.51 25.17 14.78
C ILE A 84 8.25 24.34 14.95
N MET A 85 7.92 23.57 13.92
CA MET A 85 6.89 22.53 13.96
C MET A 85 7.57 21.17 14.01
N VAL A 86 7.18 20.33 14.96
CA VAL A 86 7.89 19.11 15.33
C VAL A 86 6.97 17.88 15.31
N THR A 87 7.56 16.69 15.38
CA THR A 87 6.84 15.46 15.69
C THR A 87 7.22 14.98 17.11
N LYS A 88 6.32 14.26 17.77
CA LYS A 88 6.62 13.62 19.06
C LYS A 88 7.83 12.68 18.97
N LYS A 89 8.01 12.02 17.82
CA LYS A 89 9.14 11.11 17.59
C LYS A 89 10.46 11.87 17.50
N ALA A 90 10.49 13.01 16.80
CA ALA A 90 11.69 13.85 16.73
C ALA A 90 12.03 14.48 18.09
N LEU A 91 11.03 14.93 18.85
CA LEU A 91 11.23 15.41 20.21
C LEU A 91 11.83 14.34 21.12
N LYS A 92 11.32 13.12 21.07
CA LYS A 92 11.88 12.00 21.84
C LYS A 92 13.32 11.69 21.46
N GLU A 93 13.68 11.77 20.16
CA GLU A 93 15.07 11.63 19.69
C GLU A 93 15.98 12.74 20.26
N CYS A 94 15.43 13.95 20.43
CA CYS A 94 16.10 15.08 21.03
C CYS A 94 16.19 15.02 22.59
N GLY A 95 15.65 13.96 23.21
CA GLY A 95 15.66 13.79 24.66
C GLY A 95 14.48 14.45 25.38
N TYR A 96 13.43 14.87 24.66
CA TYR A 96 12.25 15.49 25.23
C TYR A 96 11.02 14.60 25.03
N GLU A 97 10.38 14.21 26.15
CA GLU A 97 9.16 13.36 26.08
C GLU A 97 7.88 14.14 26.38
N THR A 98 7.96 15.29 27.03
CA THR A 98 6.79 15.98 27.64
C THR A 98 6.50 17.36 27.04
N LEU A 99 7.33 17.87 26.14
CA LEU A 99 7.13 19.20 25.57
C LEU A 99 5.84 19.30 24.76
N LYS A 100 5.18 20.45 24.89
CA LYS A 100 3.90 20.78 24.24
C LYS A 100 4.06 22.01 23.34
N VAL A 101 3.02 22.28 22.56
CA VAL A 101 2.92 23.52 21.78
C VAL A 101 3.01 24.72 22.73
N GLY A 102 3.89 25.65 22.39
CA GLY A 102 4.20 26.84 23.18
C GLY A 102 5.47 26.74 24.03
N ASP A 103 5.93 25.52 24.32
CA ASP A 103 7.17 25.32 25.08
C ASP A 103 8.40 25.69 24.26
N THR A 104 9.49 26.02 24.97
CA THR A 104 10.78 26.37 24.37
C THR A 104 11.87 25.43 24.81
N PHE A 105 12.83 25.16 23.94
CA PHE A 105 14.04 24.42 24.25
C PHE A 105 15.24 24.94 23.47
N SER A 106 16.44 24.66 23.97
CA SER A 106 17.70 25.04 23.33
C SER A 106 18.28 23.91 22.50
N MET A 107 18.75 24.20 21.30
CA MET A 107 19.48 23.26 20.46
C MET A 107 20.62 23.92 19.70
N SER A 108 21.70 23.15 19.48
CA SER A 108 22.75 23.49 18.54
C SER A 108 22.39 22.84 17.20
N TYR A 109 22.53 23.57 16.13
CA TYR A 109 22.15 23.12 14.77
C TYR A 109 23.21 23.53 13.75
N GLY A 110 23.46 22.64 12.79
CA GLY A 110 24.36 22.89 11.67
C GLY A 110 23.64 23.64 10.56
N THR A 111 24.23 24.76 10.12
CA THR A 111 23.82 25.50 8.92
C THR A 111 24.92 25.45 7.87
N TYR A 112 24.74 26.15 6.75
CA TYR A 112 25.78 26.26 5.71
C TYR A 112 27.06 26.94 6.26
N ASP A 113 26.90 27.92 7.14
CA ASP A 113 27.99 28.73 7.69
C ASP A 113 28.61 28.14 8.97
N GLY A 114 28.15 26.99 9.41
CA GLY A 114 28.64 26.26 10.60
C GLY A 114 27.59 25.98 11.66
N ILE A 115 28.06 25.61 12.85
CA ILE A 115 27.19 25.26 13.96
C ILE A 115 26.78 26.52 14.72
N GLN A 116 25.48 26.66 14.94
CA GLN A 116 24.88 27.74 15.72
C GLN A 116 24.06 27.15 16.87
N THR A 117 23.78 27.95 17.88
CA THR A 117 22.93 27.57 19.03
C THR A 117 21.83 28.60 19.19
N GLY A 118 20.62 28.12 19.46
CA GLY A 118 19.46 29.00 19.63
C GLY A 118 18.37 28.37 20.47
N ASN A 119 17.46 29.21 20.96
CA ASN A 119 16.25 28.81 21.65
C ASN A 119 15.09 28.79 20.66
N PHE A 120 14.37 27.69 20.62
CA PHE A 120 13.25 27.50 19.70
C PHE A 120 11.97 27.24 20.46
N LYS A 121 10.89 27.85 19.98
CA LYS A 121 9.54 27.67 20.45
C LYS A 121 8.80 26.67 19.55
N ILE A 122 8.15 25.71 20.16
CA ILE A 122 7.30 24.75 19.44
C ILE A 122 6.00 25.47 19.01
N SER A 123 5.89 25.81 17.74
CA SER A 123 4.67 26.41 17.17
C SER A 123 3.59 25.37 16.88
N GLY A 124 4.00 24.14 16.56
CA GLY A 124 3.08 23.04 16.26
C GLY A 124 3.69 21.67 16.46
N ILE A 125 2.82 20.70 16.75
CA ILE A 125 3.16 19.28 16.82
C ILE A 125 2.27 18.54 15.83
N TRP A 126 2.87 17.79 14.92
CA TRP A 126 2.12 17.02 13.96
C TRP A 126 2.42 15.51 14.06
N ASP A 127 1.46 14.69 13.64
CA ASP A 127 1.61 13.27 13.46
C ASP A 127 0.96 12.84 12.13
N GLY A 128 1.42 11.72 11.57
CA GLY A 128 0.94 11.23 10.28
C GLY A 128 1.95 10.29 9.62
N TYR A 129 1.84 10.11 8.32
CA TYR A 129 2.75 9.31 7.52
C TYR A 129 3.96 10.15 7.04
N GLY A 130 5.07 9.48 6.79
CA GLY A 130 6.27 10.09 6.24
C GLY A 130 7.43 10.21 7.24
N PRO A 131 8.47 10.99 6.89
CA PRO A 131 9.64 11.15 7.73
C PRO A 131 9.29 11.94 9.00
N LYS A 132 9.44 11.28 10.15
CA LYS A 132 9.10 11.86 11.46
C LYS A 132 10.30 12.44 12.22
N LYS A 133 11.52 12.33 11.66
CA LYS A 133 12.75 12.88 12.25
C LYS A 133 13.14 14.17 11.55
N ILE A 134 12.19 15.09 11.46
CA ILE A 134 12.36 16.41 10.89
C ILE A 134 11.66 17.46 11.75
N PHE A 135 12.27 18.63 11.83
CA PHE A 135 11.64 19.85 12.27
C PHE A 135 11.37 20.73 11.07
N TYR A 136 10.15 21.20 10.92
CA TYR A 136 9.84 22.26 9.97
C TYR A 136 10.15 23.60 10.59
N VAL A 137 10.89 24.44 9.85
CA VAL A 137 11.31 25.76 10.25
C VAL A 137 10.63 26.82 9.40
N SER A 138 10.66 28.08 9.84
CA SER A 138 10.09 29.22 9.11
C SER A 138 10.90 29.57 7.85
N LYS A 139 10.30 30.38 6.97
CA LYS A 139 10.98 30.94 5.81
C LYS A 139 12.14 31.86 6.22
N GLU A 140 11.95 32.62 7.30
CA GLU A 140 12.99 33.50 7.83
C GLU A 140 14.23 32.71 8.30
N PHE A 141 14.00 31.54 8.94
CA PHE A 141 15.10 30.64 9.32
C PHE A 141 15.84 30.13 8.10
N TYR A 142 15.10 29.67 7.09
CA TYR A 142 15.69 29.19 5.84
C TYR A 142 16.57 30.25 5.17
N ASP A 143 16.07 31.48 5.05
CA ASP A 143 16.79 32.59 4.41
C ASP A 143 18.09 32.95 5.15
N LYS A 144 18.12 32.77 6.48
CA LYS A 144 19.32 33.02 7.31
C LYS A 144 20.25 31.80 7.44
N SER A 145 19.82 30.61 7.02
CA SER A 145 20.61 29.39 7.14
C SER A 145 21.79 29.28 6.19
N GLY A 146 21.90 30.19 5.20
CA GLY A 146 22.91 30.18 4.16
C GLY A 146 22.67 29.14 3.03
N TRP A 147 21.74 28.19 3.23
CA TRP A 147 21.37 27.22 2.21
C TRP A 147 20.51 27.85 1.12
N LYS A 148 20.72 27.41 -0.13
CA LYS A 148 19.94 27.87 -1.30
C LYS A 148 19.24 26.66 -1.93
N LEU A 149 18.02 26.87 -2.44
CA LEU A 149 17.25 25.84 -3.15
C LEU A 149 17.97 25.28 -4.39
N SER A 150 18.89 26.05 -4.95
CA SER A 150 19.72 25.64 -6.08
C SER A 150 20.82 24.65 -5.73
N GLN A 151 21.12 24.48 -4.44
CA GLN A 151 22.16 23.54 -4.01
C GLN A 151 21.60 22.10 -3.96
N ALA A 152 22.39 21.17 -4.46
CA ALA A 152 22.04 19.76 -4.62
C ALA A 152 21.45 19.07 -3.38
N ALA A 153 22.01 19.37 -2.21
CA ALA A 153 21.59 18.77 -0.96
C ALA A 153 20.39 19.45 -0.30
N SER A 154 20.02 20.65 -0.78
CA SER A 154 19.05 21.50 -0.09
C SER A 154 17.67 21.47 -0.74
N GLY A 155 17.56 21.84 -2.01
CA GLY A 155 16.25 22.07 -2.63
C GLY A 155 15.54 20.82 -3.10
N ARG A 156 14.22 20.79 -2.96
CA ARG A 156 13.33 19.79 -3.57
C ARG A 156 12.09 20.47 -4.09
N TYR A 157 11.71 20.13 -5.31
CA TYR A 157 10.49 20.61 -5.93
C TYR A 157 9.53 19.46 -6.13
N PHE A 158 8.33 19.60 -5.60
CA PHE A 158 7.31 18.58 -5.59
C PHE A 158 6.23 18.95 -6.60
N ILE A 159 5.77 17.96 -7.35
CA ILE A 159 4.77 18.14 -8.40
C ILE A 159 3.67 17.12 -8.19
N ASP A 160 2.43 17.56 -8.21
CA ASP A 160 1.26 16.67 -8.21
C ASP A 160 0.50 16.78 -9.54
N PHE A 161 0.20 15.64 -10.14
CA PHE A 161 -0.47 15.55 -11.42
C PHE A 161 -1.96 15.30 -11.25
N LYS A 162 -2.77 15.83 -12.19
CA LYS A 162 -4.21 15.51 -12.28
C LYS A 162 -4.44 14.01 -12.49
N GLN A 163 -3.63 13.39 -13.31
CA GLN A 163 -3.67 11.94 -13.55
C GLN A 163 -3.09 11.19 -12.37
N LYS A 164 -3.91 10.33 -11.75
CA LYS A 164 -3.47 9.45 -10.66
C LYS A 164 -2.59 8.29 -11.13
N PHE A 165 -2.63 7.95 -12.42
CA PHE A 165 -1.90 6.84 -13.01
C PHE A 165 -1.12 7.35 -14.23
N MET A 166 0.19 7.24 -14.20
CA MET A 166 1.07 7.52 -15.33
C MET A 166 1.77 6.24 -15.77
N THR A 167 1.71 5.96 -17.06
CA THR A 167 2.48 4.87 -17.65
C THR A 167 3.97 5.23 -17.69
N THR A 168 4.85 4.24 -17.78
CA THR A 168 6.31 4.48 -17.90
C THR A 168 6.63 5.34 -19.12
N LYS A 169 5.86 5.22 -20.21
CA LYS A 169 6.03 6.04 -21.41
C LYS A 169 5.71 7.52 -21.15
N GLU A 170 4.64 7.80 -20.42
CA GLU A 170 4.26 9.17 -20.03
C GLU A 170 5.26 9.77 -19.04
N GLN A 171 5.78 8.97 -18.11
CA GLN A 171 6.83 9.40 -17.18
C GLN A 171 8.10 9.79 -17.93
N ASN A 172 8.55 8.96 -18.87
CA ASN A 172 9.73 9.26 -19.68
C ASN A 172 9.51 10.50 -20.57
N ALA A 173 8.34 10.63 -21.18
CA ALA A 173 8.01 11.83 -21.96
C ALA A 173 8.01 13.10 -21.10
N PHE A 174 7.54 13.03 -19.85
CA PHE A 174 7.63 14.14 -18.91
C PHE A 174 9.09 14.48 -18.55
N ILE A 175 9.93 13.47 -18.26
CA ILE A 175 11.35 13.66 -17.99
C ILE A 175 12.04 14.34 -19.17
N GLU A 176 11.80 13.88 -20.38
CA GLU A 176 12.36 14.48 -21.59
C GLU A 176 11.90 15.93 -21.79
N SER A 177 10.63 16.23 -21.50
CA SER A 177 10.10 17.60 -21.62
C SER A 177 10.72 18.59 -20.63
N MET A 178 11.23 18.09 -19.50
CA MET A 178 11.87 18.92 -18.46
C MET A 178 13.28 19.39 -18.83
N ASN A 179 13.88 18.84 -19.89
CA ASN A 179 15.25 19.15 -20.32
C ASN A 179 16.24 19.19 -19.15
N LEU A 180 16.33 18.05 -18.43
CA LEU A 180 17.10 17.94 -17.21
C LEU A 180 18.60 18.00 -17.47
N GLY A 181 19.34 18.69 -16.61
CA GLY A 181 20.80 18.65 -16.57
C GLY A 181 21.32 17.27 -16.15
N LYS A 182 22.59 16.97 -16.44
CA LYS A 182 23.22 15.65 -16.18
C LYS A 182 23.15 15.17 -14.72
N GLN A 183 22.96 16.07 -13.78
CA GLN A 183 22.93 15.77 -12.34
C GLN A 183 21.54 15.91 -11.72
N GLN A 184 20.53 16.28 -12.50
CA GLN A 184 19.16 16.40 -12.01
C GLN A 184 18.44 15.06 -12.07
N ASN A 185 17.76 14.71 -10.98
CA ASN A 185 17.00 13.50 -10.89
C ASN A 185 15.51 13.79 -10.64
N VAL A 186 14.66 13.03 -11.33
CA VAL A 186 13.21 13.03 -11.11
C VAL A 186 12.83 11.73 -10.47
N PHE A 187 12.24 11.81 -9.29
CA PHE A 187 11.74 10.64 -8.59
C PHE A 187 10.22 10.65 -8.63
N PHE A 188 9.64 9.70 -9.35
CA PHE A 188 8.23 9.41 -9.24
C PHE A 188 8.00 8.64 -7.96
N ILE A 189 7.38 9.27 -6.95
CA ILE A 189 6.96 8.55 -5.74
C ILE A 189 5.80 7.66 -6.16
N ALA A 190 6.12 6.41 -6.42
CA ALA A 190 5.16 5.37 -6.73
C ALA A 190 4.32 5.07 -5.49
N GLY A 191 3.22 5.81 -5.31
CA GLY A 191 2.12 5.26 -4.54
C GLY A 191 1.52 4.09 -5.33
N LEU A 192 0.96 3.08 -4.67
CA LEU A 192 0.23 1.97 -5.32
C LEU A 192 -0.79 2.48 -6.38
N GLY A 193 -1.25 3.72 -6.23
CA GLY A 193 -2.15 4.40 -7.17
C GLY A 193 -1.49 5.00 -8.40
N ASN A 194 -0.18 5.24 -8.41
CA ASN A 194 0.50 5.96 -9.50
C ASN A 194 1.30 5.05 -10.45
N SER A 195 1.42 3.76 -10.15
CA SER A 195 2.14 2.80 -10.98
C SER A 195 1.15 1.83 -11.64
N PHE A 196 0.78 2.11 -12.88
CA PHE A 196 -0.12 1.24 -13.66
C PHE A 196 0.40 -0.21 -13.71
N SER A 197 1.69 -0.42 -13.88
CA SER A 197 2.30 -1.75 -13.90
C SER A 197 2.18 -2.49 -12.57
N LEU A 198 2.33 -1.80 -11.43
CA LEU A 198 2.11 -2.38 -10.10
C LEU A 198 0.65 -2.75 -9.88
N LEU A 199 -0.27 -1.90 -10.32
CA LEU A 199 -1.71 -2.16 -10.23
C LEU A 199 -2.12 -3.38 -11.06
N VAL A 200 -1.63 -3.48 -12.31
CA VAL A 200 -1.86 -4.65 -13.17
C VAL A 200 -1.27 -5.92 -12.56
N GLY A 201 -0.06 -5.84 -12.00
CA GLY A 201 0.57 -6.96 -11.30
C GLY A 201 -0.23 -7.42 -10.09
N LEU A 202 -0.74 -6.48 -9.29
CA LEU A 202 -1.57 -6.77 -8.12
C LEU A 202 -2.92 -7.40 -8.51
N ILE A 203 -3.59 -6.85 -9.52
CA ILE A 203 -4.83 -7.43 -10.07
C ILE A 203 -4.56 -8.84 -10.61
N GLY A 204 -3.47 -9.03 -11.35
CA GLY A 204 -3.06 -10.34 -11.84
C GLY A 204 -2.88 -11.36 -10.71
N LEU A 205 -2.20 -10.98 -9.62
CA LEU A 205 -2.03 -11.81 -8.44
C LEU A 205 -3.38 -12.20 -7.80
N VAL A 206 -4.29 -11.25 -7.66
CA VAL A 206 -5.64 -11.49 -7.12
C VAL A 206 -6.40 -12.47 -8.01
N VAL A 207 -6.37 -12.30 -9.34
CA VAL A 207 -7.04 -13.19 -10.30
C VAL A 207 -6.48 -14.61 -10.21
N VAL A 208 -5.16 -14.77 -10.18
CA VAL A 208 -4.52 -16.09 -10.05
C VAL A 208 -4.91 -16.75 -8.73
N THR A 209 -4.89 -16.02 -7.63
CA THR A 209 -5.29 -16.53 -6.30
C THR A 209 -6.75 -16.97 -6.31
N CYS A 210 -7.66 -16.18 -6.88
CA CYS A 210 -9.07 -16.55 -7.01
C CYS A 210 -9.27 -17.79 -7.90
N LEU A 211 -8.51 -17.94 -8.97
CA LEU A 211 -8.53 -19.12 -9.84
C LEU A 211 -8.06 -20.37 -9.10
N CYS A 212 -6.97 -20.29 -8.35
CA CYS A 212 -6.48 -21.39 -7.53
C CYS A 212 -7.52 -21.81 -6.47
N ALA A 213 -8.10 -20.83 -5.76
CA ALA A 213 -9.15 -21.08 -4.79
C ALA A 213 -10.40 -21.71 -5.45
N TYR A 214 -10.83 -21.20 -6.61
CA TYR A 214 -11.93 -21.75 -7.37
C TYR A 214 -11.69 -23.22 -7.74
N LEU A 215 -10.52 -23.55 -8.29
CA LEU A 215 -10.18 -24.92 -8.69
C LEU A 215 -10.13 -25.87 -7.47
N LEU A 216 -9.53 -25.42 -6.36
CA LEU A 216 -9.44 -26.19 -5.14
C LEU A 216 -10.84 -26.52 -4.60
N ILE A 217 -11.69 -25.50 -4.43
CA ILE A 217 -13.05 -25.65 -3.92
C ILE A 217 -13.88 -26.53 -4.86
N TYR A 218 -13.79 -26.29 -6.16
CA TYR A 218 -14.46 -27.10 -7.18
C TYR A 218 -14.06 -28.58 -7.07
N ASN A 219 -12.77 -28.89 -7.00
CA ASN A 219 -12.27 -30.26 -6.92
C ASN A 219 -12.72 -30.97 -5.64
N ILE A 220 -12.62 -30.30 -4.48
CA ILE A 220 -13.05 -30.86 -3.19
C ILE A 220 -14.57 -31.15 -3.20
N LEU A 221 -15.36 -30.18 -3.66
CA LEU A 221 -16.81 -30.36 -3.74
C LEU A 221 -17.22 -31.42 -4.74
N HIS A 222 -16.59 -31.45 -5.91
CA HIS A 222 -16.83 -32.48 -6.92
C HIS A 222 -16.54 -33.86 -6.38
N LEU A 223 -15.43 -34.04 -5.69
CA LEU A 223 -15.06 -35.33 -5.08
C LEU A 223 -16.02 -35.72 -3.96
N SER A 224 -16.34 -34.79 -3.06
CA SER A 224 -17.27 -34.98 -1.95
C SER A 224 -18.68 -35.37 -2.41
N VAL A 225 -19.19 -34.62 -3.42
CA VAL A 225 -20.51 -34.91 -4.00
C VAL A 225 -20.53 -36.23 -4.75
N SER A 226 -19.50 -36.52 -5.58
CA SER A 226 -19.40 -37.80 -6.31
C SER A 226 -19.39 -39.01 -5.37
N GLY A 227 -18.75 -38.90 -4.20
CA GLY A 227 -18.75 -39.94 -3.19
C GLY A 227 -20.11 -40.15 -2.51
N LYS A 228 -20.97 -39.14 -2.49
CA LYS A 228 -22.28 -39.16 -1.83
C LYS A 228 -23.48 -39.27 -2.79
N VAL A 229 -23.25 -39.42 -4.08
CA VAL A 229 -24.34 -39.55 -5.08
C VAL A 229 -25.34 -40.64 -4.76
N ARG A 230 -24.86 -41.81 -4.31
CA ARG A 230 -25.71 -42.91 -3.89
C ARG A 230 -26.61 -42.55 -2.70
N TYR A 231 -26.09 -41.81 -1.73
CA TYR A 231 -26.85 -41.31 -0.58
C TYR A 231 -27.96 -40.34 -1.01
N TYR A 232 -27.68 -39.44 -1.93
CA TYR A 232 -28.70 -38.52 -2.47
C TYR A 232 -29.74 -39.21 -3.30
N GLY A 233 -29.38 -40.29 -4.03
CA GLY A 233 -30.33 -41.15 -4.73
C GLY A 233 -31.29 -41.90 -3.79
N LEU A 234 -30.76 -42.45 -2.67
CA LEU A 234 -31.58 -43.08 -1.65
C LEU A 234 -32.57 -42.10 -0.98
N LEU A 235 -32.14 -40.82 -0.75
CA LEU A 235 -33.05 -39.78 -0.26
C LEU A 235 -34.21 -39.52 -1.23
N GLN A 236 -33.96 -39.58 -2.54
CA GLN A 236 -35.01 -39.42 -3.55
C GLN A 236 -35.98 -40.61 -3.57
N THR A 237 -35.53 -41.82 -3.29
CA THR A 237 -36.44 -42.99 -3.20
C THR A 237 -37.40 -42.88 -2.00
N VAL A 238 -37.02 -42.20 -0.93
CA VAL A 238 -37.87 -41.93 0.25
C VAL A 238 -38.79 -40.71 0.03
N GLY A 239 -38.73 -40.07 -1.18
CA GLY A 239 -39.62 -38.98 -1.56
C GLY A 239 -39.04 -37.56 -1.45
N THR A 240 -37.74 -37.43 -1.19
CA THR A 240 -37.10 -36.11 -1.17
C THR A 240 -36.96 -35.57 -2.59
N THR A 241 -37.43 -34.34 -2.83
CA THR A 241 -37.33 -33.70 -4.15
C THR A 241 -35.91 -33.19 -4.43
N GLN A 242 -35.53 -33.09 -5.72
CA GLN A 242 -34.25 -32.54 -6.15
C GLN A 242 -34.02 -31.10 -5.61
N LYS A 243 -35.11 -30.31 -5.50
CA LYS A 243 -35.09 -28.94 -4.95
C LYS A 243 -34.70 -28.94 -3.48
N GLN A 244 -35.23 -29.88 -2.69
CA GLN A 244 -34.90 -30.00 -1.26
C GLN A 244 -33.45 -30.44 -1.04
N ILE A 245 -32.93 -31.37 -1.84
CA ILE A 245 -31.51 -31.77 -1.79
C ILE A 245 -30.60 -30.60 -2.13
N LYS A 246 -30.96 -29.86 -3.17
CA LYS A 246 -30.23 -28.63 -3.53
C LYS A 246 -30.19 -27.59 -2.40
N GLN A 247 -31.33 -27.32 -1.79
CA GLN A 247 -31.43 -26.39 -0.66
C GLN A 247 -30.64 -26.87 0.56
N MET A 248 -30.66 -28.16 0.85
CA MET A 248 -29.90 -28.76 1.94
C MET A 248 -28.39 -28.57 1.71
N LEU A 249 -27.90 -28.88 0.51
CA LEU A 249 -26.50 -28.69 0.15
C LEU A 249 -26.10 -27.20 0.21
N GLN A 250 -26.92 -26.31 -0.30
CA GLN A 250 -26.66 -24.89 -0.25
C GLN A 250 -26.60 -24.33 1.17
N LYS A 251 -27.50 -24.79 2.06
CA LYS A 251 -27.49 -24.39 3.48
C LYS A 251 -26.22 -24.86 4.19
N GLN A 252 -25.83 -26.12 3.97
CA GLN A 252 -24.59 -26.68 4.53
C GLN A 252 -23.37 -25.88 4.07
N MET A 253 -23.32 -25.55 2.79
CA MET A 253 -22.23 -24.73 2.24
C MET A 253 -22.21 -23.32 2.82
N LEU A 254 -23.36 -22.67 2.96
CA LEU A 254 -23.45 -21.34 3.55
C LEU A 254 -22.88 -21.30 4.98
N ILE A 255 -23.17 -22.32 5.80
CA ILE A 255 -22.65 -22.42 7.16
C ILE A 255 -21.11 -22.52 7.13
N ILE A 256 -20.57 -23.40 6.28
CA ILE A 256 -19.12 -23.61 6.15
C ILE A 256 -18.44 -22.31 5.65
N VAL A 257 -19.04 -21.65 4.67
CA VAL A 257 -18.53 -20.39 4.12
C VAL A 257 -18.52 -19.29 5.18
N PHE A 258 -19.59 -19.18 5.96
CA PHE A 258 -19.70 -18.18 7.02
C PHE A 258 -18.61 -18.36 8.09
N ILE A 259 -18.42 -19.60 8.57
CA ILE A 259 -17.35 -19.92 9.52
C ILE A 259 -15.98 -19.66 8.88
N GLY A 260 -15.78 -20.09 7.63
CA GLY A 260 -14.54 -19.90 6.89
C GLY A 260 -14.17 -18.43 6.68
N ILE A 261 -15.15 -17.57 6.40
CA ILE A 261 -14.94 -16.13 6.26
C ILE A 261 -14.50 -15.52 7.60
N ILE A 262 -15.16 -15.84 8.71
CA ILE A 262 -14.80 -15.33 10.03
C ILE A 262 -13.36 -15.73 10.39
N VAL A 263 -13.06 -17.02 10.31
CA VAL A 263 -11.71 -17.53 10.62
C VAL A 263 -10.67 -16.95 9.67
N GLY A 264 -10.97 -16.89 8.36
CA GLY A 264 -10.09 -16.32 7.35
C GLY A 264 -9.81 -14.84 7.57
N CYS A 265 -10.82 -14.04 7.92
CA CYS A 265 -10.65 -12.62 8.25
C CYS A 265 -9.78 -12.43 9.49
N LEU A 266 -10.02 -13.18 10.56
CA LEU A 266 -9.22 -13.08 11.79
C LEU A 266 -7.75 -13.44 11.54
N LEU A 267 -7.50 -14.56 10.85
CA LEU A 267 -6.14 -14.97 10.49
C LEU A 267 -5.49 -13.98 9.53
N GLY A 268 -6.23 -13.48 8.55
CA GLY A 268 -5.74 -12.49 7.58
C GLY A 268 -5.30 -11.19 8.25
N VAL A 269 -6.09 -10.66 9.17
CA VAL A 269 -5.74 -9.47 9.96
C VAL A 269 -4.48 -9.76 10.79
N PHE A 270 -4.43 -10.88 11.52
CA PHE A 270 -3.28 -11.23 12.34
C PHE A 270 -1.98 -11.35 11.52
N VAL A 271 -2.03 -12.06 10.39
CA VAL A 271 -0.90 -12.21 9.47
C VAL A 271 -0.49 -10.88 8.86
N SER A 272 -1.45 -10.00 8.53
CA SER A 272 -1.18 -8.68 7.94
C SER A 272 -0.32 -7.81 8.85
N PHE A 273 -0.60 -7.77 10.16
CA PHE A 273 0.21 -7.02 11.12
C PHE A 273 1.67 -7.50 11.19
N SER A 274 1.91 -8.78 10.98
CA SER A 274 3.27 -9.35 10.99
C SER A 274 3.96 -9.23 9.63
N LEU A 275 3.23 -9.44 8.54
CA LEU A 275 3.81 -9.54 7.20
C LEU A 275 4.14 -8.17 6.59
N ILE A 276 3.27 -7.17 6.78
CA ILE A 276 3.46 -5.84 6.20
C ILE A 276 4.79 -5.21 6.61
N PRO A 277 5.18 -5.18 7.90
CA PRO A 277 6.49 -4.64 8.29
C PRO A 277 7.68 -5.39 7.68
N ILE A 278 7.56 -6.72 7.51
CA ILE A 278 8.61 -7.55 6.91
C ILE A 278 8.79 -7.22 5.43
N VAL A 279 7.68 -7.13 4.69
CA VAL A 279 7.71 -6.78 3.26
C VAL A 279 8.26 -5.38 3.05
N VAL A 280 7.85 -4.41 3.84
CA VAL A 280 8.34 -3.04 3.75
C VAL A 280 9.84 -2.95 4.05
N LYS A 281 10.34 -3.72 5.01
CA LYS A 281 11.79 -3.83 5.25
C LYS A 281 12.53 -4.44 4.07
N SER A 282 11.97 -5.47 3.43
CA SER A 282 12.60 -6.14 2.29
C SER A 282 12.67 -5.24 1.04
N LEU A 283 11.79 -4.27 0.91
CA LEU A 283 11.81 -3.25 -0.15
C LEU A 283 12.89 -2.17 0.06
N GLY A 284 13.77 -2.33 1.06
CA GLY A 284 14.87 -1.40 1.32
C GLY A 284 14.46 -0.09 1.99
N ILE A 285 13.20 0.01 2.44
CA ILE A 285 12.72 1.17 3.17
C ILE A 285 13.41 1.19 4.55
N LYS A 286 14.19 2.24 4.82
CA LYS A 286 14.97 2.37 6.06
C LYS A 286 14.06 2.20 7.30
N LYS A 287 14.62 1.56 8.34
CA LYS A 287 13.91 1.24 9.60
C LYS A 287 13.11 2.42 10.19
N ASN A 288 13.59 3.66 10.00
CA ASN A 288 12.94 4.87 10.48
C ASN A 288 11.54 5.13 9.86
N TYR A 289 11.28 4.60 8.66
CA TYR A 289 9.98 4.71 7.99
C TYR A 289 9.06 3.54 8.34
N VAL A 290 9.62 2.36 8.61
CA VAL A 290 8.85 1.15 8.94
C VAL A 290 8.09 1.32 10.26
N ASP A 291 8.70 1.96 11.26
CA ASP A 291 8.06 2.24 12.55
C ASP A 291 6.90 3.27 12.43
N SER A 292 6.79 3.94 11.28
CA SER A 292 5.75 4.93 11.00
C SER A 292 4.61 4.35 10.14
N ILE A 293 4.72 3.10 9.68
CA ILE A 293 3.67 2.44 8.91
C ILE A 293 2.62 1.92 9.91
N MET A 294 1.58 2.70 10.09
CA MET A 294 0.37 2.21 10.74
C MET A 294 -0.38 1.34 9.73
N VAL A 295 -0.64 0.08 10.12
CA VAL A 295 -1.52 -0.79 9.35
C VAL A 295 -2.94 -0.27 9.51
N CYS A 296 -3.39 0.55 8.57
CA CYS A 296 -4.76 1.07 8.58
C CYS A 296 -5.75 0.01 8.12
N PHE A 297 -6.73 -0.24 8.96
CA PHE A 297 -7.83 -1.12 8.64
C PHE A 297 -8.92 -0.36 7.85
N HIS A 298 -9.03 -0.66 6.56
CA HIS A 298 -10.07 -0.09 5.71
C HIS A 298 -11.26 -1.04 5.61
N PRO A 299 -12.40 -0.73 6.23
CA PRO A 299 -13.58 -1.61 6.22
C PRO A 299 -14.13 -1.84 4.79
N THR A 300 -13.95 -0.89 3.88
CA THR A 300 -14.33 -1.02 2.46
C THR A 300 -13.55 -2.12 1.74
N VAL A 301 -12.24 -2.27 2.02
CA VAL A 301 -11.40 -3.33 1.46
C VAL A 301 -11.81 -4.68 2.01
N LEU A 302 -12.10 -4.77 3.31
CA LEU A 302 -12.60 -5.99 3.93
C LEU A 302 -13.93 -6.43 3.29
N LEU A 303 -14.87 -5.52 3.13
CA LEU A 303 -16.16 -5.79 2.49
C LEU A 303 -15.98 -6.29 1.05
N ALA A 304 -15.14 -5.62 0.26
CA ALA A 304 -14.82 -6.03 -1.11
C ALA A 304 -14.22 -7.45 -1.15
N THR A 305 -13.32 -7.77 -0.22
CA THR A 305 -12.70 -9.11 -0.11
C THR A 305 -13.75 -10.17 0.23
N ILE A 306 -14.65 -9.91 1.19
CA ILE A 306 -15.74 -10.83 1.56
C ILE A 306 -16.65 -11.10 0.36
N LEU A 307 -17.02 -10.06 -0.38
CA LEU A 307 -17.85 -10.21 -1.59
C LEU A 307 -17.16 -11.03 -2.68
N LEU A 308 -15.87 -10.78 -2.92
CA LEU A 308 -15.07 -11.49 -3.92
C LEU A 308 -14.91 -12.97 -3.54
N VAL A 309 -14.62 -13.28 -2.29
CA VAL A 309 -14.54 -14.67 -1.77
C VAL A 309 -15.89 -15.36 -1.88
N GLY A 310 -16.96 -14.70 -1.44
CA GLY A 310 -18.33 -15.22 -1.55
C GLY A 310 -18.73 -15.56 -2.98
N PHE A 311 -18.43 -14.66 -3.92
CA PHE A 311 -18.67 -14.86 -5.35
C PHE A 311 -17.86 -16.05 -5.91
N THR A 312 -16.59 -16.18 -5.53
CA THR A 312 -15.70 -17.27 -5.96
C THR A 312 -16.24 -18.62 -5.49
N ILE A 313 -16.64 -18.73 -4.21
CA ILE A 313 -17.19 -19.95 -3.62
C ILE A 313 -18.53 -20.30 -4.28
N PHE A 314 -19.42 -19.32 -4.45
CA PHE A 314 -20.71 -19.52 -5.09
C PHE A 314 -20.55 -20.02 -6.54
N SER A 315 -19.62 -19.46 -7.27
CA SER A 315 -19.32 -19.87 -8.66
C SER A 315 -18.74 -21.29 -8.72
N ALA A 316 -17.81 -21.63 -7.82
CA ALA A 316 -17.18 -22.94 -7.75
C ALA A 316 -18.18 -24.05 -7.36
N SER A 317 -19.16 -23.71 -6.52
CA SER A 317 -20.14 -24.69 -6.01
C SER A 317 -21.28 -25.01 -6.98
N ARG A 318 -21.58 -24.14 -7.95
CA ARG A 318 -22.75 -24.31 -8.86
C ARG A 318 -22.76 -25.65 -9.61
N LYS A 319 -21.64 -26.04 -10.21
CA LYS A 319 -21.56 -27.28 -11.02
C LYS A 319 -21.63 -28.53 -10.13
N PRO A 320 -20.88 -28.70 -9.04
CA PRO A 320 -20.97 -29.86 -8.17
C PRO A 320 -22.36 -30.03 -7.56
N VAL A 321 -23.01 -28.96 -7.09
CA VAL A 321 -24.37 -29.02 -6.52
C VAL A 321 -25.38 -29.44 -7.59
N LYS A 322 -25.29 -28.93 -8.83
CA LYS A 322 -26.15 -29.35 -9.94
C LYS A 322 -25.97 -30.85 -10.23
N MET A 323 -24.73 -31.32 -10.23
CA MET A 323 -24.43 -32.75 -10.46
C MET A 323 -25.05 -33.63 -9.38
N ALA A 324 -25.00 -33.25 -8.10
CA ALA A 324 -25.61 -33.97 -6.99
C ALA A 324 -27.13 -34.17 -7.13
N THR A 325 -27.80 -33.17 -7.75
CA THR A 325 -29.27 -33.14 -7.87
C THR A 325 -29.77 -33.72 -9.20
N ALA A 326 -28.91 -33.87 -10.21
CA ALA A 326 -29.31 -34.30 -11.53
C ALA A 326 -29.38 -35.85 -11.70
N VAL A 327 -28.80 -36.60 -10.77
CA VAL A 327 -28.76 -38.07 -10.85
C VAL A 327 -30.12 -38.66 -10.45
N SER A 328 -30.68 -39.51 -11.30
CA SER A 328 -31.93 -40.22 -10.99
C SER A 328 -31.72 -41.33 -9.93
N PRO A 329 -32.74 -41.72 -9.17
CA PRO A 329 -32.63 -42.78 -8.17
C PRO A 329 -32.08 -44.09 -8.72
N ILE A 330 -32.47 -44.45 -9.95
CA ILE A 330 -32.03 -45.67 -10.63
C ILE A 330 -30.56 -45.60 -11.00
N GLU A 331 -30.11 -44.45 -11.56
CA GLU A 331 -28.70 -44.22 -11.88
C GLU A 331 -27.82 -44.15 -10.65
N ALA A 332 -28.32 -43.61 -9.54
CA ALA A 332 -27.60 -43.53 -8.29
C ALA A 332 -27.30 -44.92 -7.66
N LEU A 333 -28.19 -45.88 -7.81
CA LEU A 333 -27.96 -47.26 -7.37
C LEU A 333 -26.88 -47.95 -8.20
N GLY A 334 -26.79 -47.64 -9.53
CA GLY A 334 -25.78 -48.16 -10.44
C GLY A 334 -24.48 -47.36 -10.48
N TYR A 335 -24.42 -46.22 -9.78
CA TYR A 335 -23.27 -45.30 -9.84
C TYR A 335 -22.02 -45.93 -9.18
N ARG A 336 -21.09 -46.36 -10.03
CA ARG A 336 -19.73 -46.76 -9.65
C ARG A 336 -18.78 -45.57 -9.84
N SER A 337 -18.15 -45.13 -8.77
CA SER A 337 -17.14 -44.06 -8.83
C SER A 337 -16.08 -44.40 -9.90
N ALA A 338 -15.72 -43.43 -10.72
CA ALA A 338 -14.87 -43.58 -11.90
C ALA A 338 -13.51 -44.31 -11.68
N SER A 339 -13.06 -44.43 -10.44
CA SER A 339 -11.85 -45.18 -10.08
C SER A 339 -11.95 -46.71 -10.34
N LYS A 340 -13.16 -47.30 -10.39
CA LYS A 340 -13.34 -48.71 -10.65
C LYS A 340 -13.51 -49.06 -12.13
N LEU A 341 -13.84 -48.10 -12.99
CA LEU A 341 -14.07 -48.35 -14.43
C LEU A 341 -12.78 -48.55 -15.24
N LYS A 342 -11.63 -48.09 -14.75
CA LYS A 342 -10.35 -48.32 -15.45
C LYS A 342 -9.81 -49.74 -15.32
N LYS A 343 -10.22 -50.49 -14.31
CA LYS A 343 -9.76 -51.88 -14.13
C LYS A 343 -10.56 -52.90 -14.97
N THR A 344 -11.81 -52.60 -15.32
CA THR A 344 -12.66 -53.56 -16.06
C THR A 344 -12.45 -53.46 -17.60
N LYS A 345 -12.03 -52.31 -18.14
CA LYS A 345 -11.72 -52.19 -19.56
C LYS A 345 -10.36 -52.78 -19.98
N ARG A 346 -9.46 -53.06 -19.04
CA ARG A 346 -8.17 -53.72 -19.29
C ARG A 346 -8.24 -55.27 -19.25
N ALA A 347 -9.27 -55.83 -18.66
CA ALA A 347 -9.44 -57.29 -18.56
C ALA A 347 -10.18 -57.89 -19.75
N GLY A 348 -10.77 -57.05 -20.64
CA GLY A 348 -11.60 -57.53 -21.78
C GLY A 348 -10.90 -57.56 -23.15
N LYS A 349 -9.57 -57.25 -23.23
CA LYS A 349 -8.81 -57.29 -24.48
C LYS A 349 -7.63 -58.24 -24.39
N SER A 350 -7.86 -59.49 -24.11
CA SER A 350 -6.91 -60.54 -24.48
C SER A 350 -7.67 -61.83 -24.81
N LYS A 351 -7.39 -62.31 -25.99
CA LYS A 351 -7.71 -63.60 -26.64
C LYS A 351 -8.97 -63.63 -27.48
N VAL A 352 -8.82 -63.27 -28.72
CA VAL A 352 -9.19 -64.11 -29.83
C VAL A 352 -7.96 -64.06 -30.77
N ILE A 353 -7.09 -65.07 -30.69
CA ILE A 353 -6.15 -65.46 -31.72
C ILE A 353 -6.47 -66.90 -32.05
N ASN A 354 -6.82 -67.12 -33.33
CA ASN A 354 -6.69 -68.27 -34.22
C ASN A 354 -7.27 -69.64 -33.83
N ARG A 355 -8.20 -70.02 -34.60
CA ARG A 355 -7.95 -71.09 -35.63
C ARG A 355 -8.98 -71.02 -36.76
#